data_2184abfde9d96e392efdea3e38a60e50
#
_entry.id   2184abfde9d96e392efdea3e38a60e50
#
_cell.length_a   1.000
_cell.length_b   1.000
_cell.length_c   1.000
_cell.angle_alpha   90.00
_cell.angle_beta   90.00
_cell.angle_gamma   90.00
#
_symmetry.space_group_name_H-M   'P 1'
#
loop_
_entity.id
_entity.type
_entity.pdbx_description
1 polymer ?
#
loop_
_entity_poly.entity_id
_entity_poly.type
_entity_poly.pdbx_seq_one_letter_code
_entity_poly.pdbx_strand_id
1 'polypeptide(L)'
;VLAPGKVRFNFTQGALTRDLPATVATMPVISQAWYKTHDFTKTTMTAPLGSGPYMVEKVDPGRSITYVRVADHWARDLAVYAGRYNFQRITWDYYRDRDIALESLFAGKIDFREDFTSRNWATKYDNIPAVKDGRLIREVLPDQNPSGFQAFFLNTRRAKFADRRVRRAIGLVFDFEWTNKNLFHGLYQRTYSIFQNSDMEATGAPQGTELALLEPWRKDLPKEVFGPVYRAPKTNGSGNIRSQLRQAKKLLRAAGW
;
A
#
# COMPACT_ATOMS: atom_id res chain seq x y z
N VAL A 1 21.95 2.39 27.15
CA VAL A 1 23.14 2.90 26.47
C VAL A 1 24.35 2.28 27.15
N LEU A 2 25.26 1.68 26.39
CA LEU A 2 26.47 1.06 26.94
C LEU A 2 27.68 2.01 26.94
N ALA A 3 27.77 2.82 25.89
CA ALA A 3 28.81 3.84 25.68
C ALA A 3 28.31 4.85 24.65
N PRO A 4 29.00 5.98 24.42
CA PRO A 4 28.68 6.87 23.31
C PRO A 4 28.61 6.08 21.99
N GLY A 5 27.51 6.21 21.26
CA GLY A 5 27.25 5.49 20.01
C GLY A 5 26.89 3.99 20.14
N LYS A 6 26.77 3.45 21.36
CA LYS A 6 26.41 2.05 21.57
C LYS A 6 25.12 1.90 22.38
N VAL A 7 24.11 1.32 21.76
CA VAL A 7 22.85 0.95 22.40
C VAL A 7 22.65 -0.55 22.31
N ARG A 8 22.23 -1.17 23.43
CA ARG A 8 21.82 -2.57 23.47
C ARG A 8 20.34 -2.66 23.77
N PHE A 9 19.65 -3.46 22.99
CA PHE A 9 18.25 -3.83 23.22
C PHE A 9 18.25 -5.28 23.72
N ASN A 10 17.67 -5.51 24.89
CA ASN A 10 17.45 -6.84 25.45
C ASN A 10 15.98 -7.17 25.27
N PHE A 11 15.70 -8.25 24.56
CA PHE A 11 14.33 -8.72 24.36
C PHE A 11 13.93 -9.62 25.53
N THR A 12 12.64 -9.57 25.88
CA THR A 12 12.09 -10.45 26.93
C THR A 12 12.09 -11.90 26.46
N GLN A 13 12.18 -12.82 27.40
CA GLN A 13 12.08 -14.25 27.12
C GLN A 13 10.72 -14.55 26.46
N GLY A 14 10.73 -15.33 25.37
CA GLY A 14 9.51 -15.65 24.61
C GLY A 14 9.09 -14.59 23.58
N ALA A 15 9.80 -13.45 23.46
CA ALA A 15 9.55 -12.51 22.39
C ALA A 15 9.85 -13.13 21.01
N LEU A 16 9.01 -12.84 20.03
CA LEU A 16 9.26 -13.24 18.64
C LEU A 16 10.39 -12.38 18.06
N THR A 17 11.63 -12.89 18.15
CA THR A 17 12.84 -12.13 17.84
C THR A 17 13.15 -12.01 16.35
N ARG A 18 12.42 -12.73 15.47
CA ARG A 18 12.72 -12.74 14.02
C ARG A 18 12.81 -11.35 13.40
N ASP A 19 11.81 -10.51 13.66
CA ASP A 19 11.67 -9.19 13.03
C ASP A 19 12.09 -8.04 13.98
N LEU A 20 12.29 -8.31 15.26
CA LEU A 20 12.63 -7.30 16.27
C LEU A 20 13.93 -6.53 15.99
N PRO A 21 15.03 -7.17 15.53
CA PRO A 21 16.26 -6.45 15.20
C PRO A 21 16.05 -5.41 14.10
N ALA A 22 15.30 -5.75 13.04
CA ALA A 22 14.95 -4.83 11.96
C ALA A 22 14.04 -3.70 12.46
N THR A 23 13.02 -4.04 13.25
CA THR A 23 12.10 -3.06 13.86
C THR A 23 12.85 -2.05 14.70
N VAL A 24 13.77 -2.51 15.55
CA VAL A 24 14.58 -1.62 16.40
C VAL A 24 15.54 -0.75 15.55
N ALA A 25 16.14 -1.34 14.50
CA ALA A 25 17.07 -0.62 13.62
C ALA A 25 16.37 0.48 12.78
N THR A 26 15.07 0.35 12.54
CA THR A 26 14.25 1.33 11.81
C THR A 26 13.54 2.36 12.70
N MET A 27 13.69 2.27 14.02
CA MET A 27 13.10 3.26 14.92
C MET A 27 13.70 4.66 14.68
N PRO A 28 12.86 5.72 14.66
CA PRO A 28 13.35 7.08 14.53
C PRO A 28 14.30 7.44 15.69
N VAL A 29 15.47 7.95 15.36
CA VAL A 29 16.41 8.50 16.35
C VAL A 29 16.15 9.99 16.48
N ILE A 30 15.81 10.45 17.68
CA ILE A 30 15.48 11.84 17.96
C ILE A 30 16.56 12.49 18.82
N SER A 31 16.67 13.81 18.76
CA SER A 31 17.68 14.58 19.49
C SER A 31 17.36 14.68 20.98
N GLN A 32 18.19 14.08 21.82
CA GLN A 32 18.08 14.23 23.27
C GLN A 32 18.22 15.70 23.71
N ALA A 33 19.11 16.46 23.07
CA ALA A 33 19.33 17.87 23.39
C ALA A 33 18.06 18.70 23.13
N TRP A 34 17.38 18.45 22.02
CA TRP A 34 16.12 19.11 21.68
C TRP A 34 15.02 18.80 22.70
N TYR A 35 14.83 17.51 23.02
CA TYR A 35 13.74 17.05 23.90
C TYR A 35 14.03 17.24 25.41
N LYS A 36 15.17 17.82 25.79
CA LYS A 36 15.36 18.36 27.17
C LYS A 36 14.51 19.60 27.43
N THR A 37 14.21 20.37 26.39
CA THR A 37 13.45 21.63 26.48
C THR A 37 12.08 21.58 25.81
N HIS A 38 11.79 20.50 25.08
CA HIS A 38 10.53 20.29 24.35
C HIS A 38 9.87 19.00 24.80
N ASP A 39 8.61 19.06 25.15
CA ASP A 39 7.84 17.89 25.59
C ASP A 39 7.43 17.05 24.36
N PHE A 40 7.97 15.83 24.24
CA PHE A 40 7.66 14.90 23.15
C PHE A 40 6.17 14.53 23.06
N THR A 41 5.45 14.57 24.20
CA THR A 41 4.05 14.17 24.27
C THR A 41 3.07 15.26 23.86
N LYS A 42 3.55 16.50 23.70
CA LYS A 42 2.71 17.64 23.37
C LYS A 42 2.79 18.00 21.88
N THR A 43 1.65 18.29 21.30
CA THR A 43 1.58 18.88 19.97
C THR A 43 2.23 20.27 19.97
N THR A 44 3.10 20.54 19.04
CA THR A 44 3.78 21.82 18.90
C THR A 44 3.77 22.29 17.45
N MET A 45 3.81 23.61 17.25
CA MET A 45 4.06 24.24 15.95
C MET A 45 5.54 24.56 15.73
N THR A 46 6.39 24.32 16.73
CA THR A 46 7.83 24.49 16.60
C THR A 46 8.40 23.31 15.81
N ALA A 47 9.12 23.61 14.75
CA ALA A 47 9.73 22.59 13.91
C ALA A 47 10.72 21.73 14.71
N PRO A 48 10.57 20.40 14.74
CA PRO A 48 11.50 19.54 15.47
C PRO A 48 12.85 19.47 14.78
N LEU A 49 13.91 19.26 15.56
CA LEU A 49 15.23 18.99 15.03
C LEU A 49 15.27 17.58 14.47
N GLY A 50 15.34 17.45 13.15
CA GLY A 50 15.49 16.19 12.43
C GLY A 50 16.93 15.95 11.95
N SER A 51 17.21 14.73 11.49
CA SER A 51 18.48 14.34 10.87
C SER A 51 18.34 14.06 9.36
N GLY A 52 17.18 14.34 8.79
CA GLY A 52 16.88 14.11 7.38
C GLY A 52 17.45 15.18 6.44
N PRO A 53 17.34 14.95 5.11
CA PRO A 53 17.85 15.88 4.10
C PRO A 53 17.04 17.17 3.94
N TYR A 54 15.86 17.22 4.56
CA TYR A 54 15.01 18.41 4.61
C TYR A 54 14.68 18.77 6.04
N MET A 55 14.55 20.07 6.29
CA MET A 55 14.03 20.62 7.52
C MET A 55 12.76 21.43 7.25
N VAL A 56 11.89 21.55 8.25
CA VAL A 56 10.70 22.39 8.15
C VAL A 56 11.12 23.87 8.13
N GLU A 57 10.79 24.57 7.06
CA GLU A 57 11.03 26.01 6.92
C GLU A 57 9.84 26.82 7.44
N LYS A 58 8.62 26.40 7.06
CA LYS A 58 7.40 27.12 7.40
C LYS A 58 6.23 26.16 7.58
N VAL A 59 5.39 26.46 8.55
CA VAL A 59 4.09 25.80 8.73
C VAL A 59 3.00 26.87 8.65
N ASP A 60 2.01 26.66 7.75
CA ASP A 60 0.76 27.42 7.70
C ASP A 60 -0.36 26.46 8.18
N PRO A 61 -0.85 26.58 9.42
CA PRO A 61 -1.72 25.61 10.04
C PRO A 61 -2.99 25.32 9.23
N GLY A 62 -3.22 24.05 8.91
CA GLY A 62 -4.37 23.58 8.13
C GLY A 62 -4.29 23.86 6.63
N ARG A 63 -3.20 24.48 6.13
CA ARG A 63 -3.03 24.83 4.72
C ARG A 63 -1.80 24.22 4.10
N SER A 64 -0.60 24.46 4.67
CA SER A 64 0.63 23.96 4.04
C SER A 64 1.77 23.77 5.02
N ILE A 65 2.74 22.92 4.62
CA ILE A 65 4.05 22.80 5.26
C ILE A 65 5.09 22.92 4.16
N THR A 66 6.06 23.82 4.37
CA THR A 66 7.20 24.01 3.47
C THR A 66 8.45 23.44 4.09
N TYR A 67 9.16 22.63 3.34
CA TYR A 67 10.45 22.04 3.68
C TYR A 67 11.54 22.69 2.82
N VAL A 68 12.71 22.94 3.42
CA VAL A 68 13.92 23.39 2.72
C VAL A 68 15.01 22.33 2.84
N ARG A 69 15.76 22.12 1.77
CA ARG A 69 16.87 21.18 1.74
C ARG A 69 18.02 21.64 2.63
N VAL A 70 18.55 20.75 3.45
CA VAL A 70 19.74 20.99 4.27
C VAL A 70 20.98 20.91 3.38
N ALA A 71 21.66 22.04 3.19
CA ALA A 71 22.76 22.15 2.24
C ALA A 71 23.99 21.29 2.61
N ASP A 72 24.27 21.19 3.90
CA ASP A 72 25.39 20.44 4.49
C ASP A 72 24.95 19.10 5.10
N HIS A 73 23.88 18.51 4.57
CA HIS A 73 23.37 17.24 5.10
C HIS A 73 24.46 16.19 5.15
N TRP A 74 24.59 15.53 6.31
CA TRP A 74 25.67 14.58 6.63
C TRP A 74 25.81 13.40 5.63
N ALA A 75 24.71 13.01 4.98
CA ALA A 75 24.68 11.87 4.06
C ALA A 75 24.72 12.26 2.57
N ARG A 76 24.85 13.56 2.23
CA ARG A 76 24.74 14.04 0.83
C ARG A 76 25.70 13.34 -0.13
N ASP A 77 26.87 12.97 0.35
CA ASP A 77 27.94 12.37 -0.46
C ASP A 77 27.95 10.83 -0.41
N LEU A 78 26.97 10.22 0.30
CA LEU A 78 26.82 8.76 0.32
C LEU A 78 26.16 8.26 -0.97
N ALA A 79 26.65 7.14 -1.50
CA ALA A 79 26.14 6.55 -2.74
C ALA A 79 24.61 6.31 -2.72
N VAL A 80 24.04 5.96 -1.57
CA VAL A 80 22.59 5.76 -1.39
C VAL A 80 21.77 7.03 -1.54
N TYR A 81 22.39 8.21 -1.49
CA TYR A 81 21.75 9.52 -1.66
C TYR A 81 21.97 10.12 -3.05
N ALA A 82 22.85 9.52 -3.87
CA ALA A 82 23.11 10.01 -5.22
C ALA A 82 21.81 10.03 -6.06
N GLY A 83 21.55 11.17 -6.69
CA GLY A 83 20.34 11.39 -7.51
C GLY A 83 19.04 11.59 -6.73
N ARG A 84 19.09 11.72 -5.40
CA ARG A 84 17.92 11.97 -4.54
C ARG A 84 17.91 13.40 -3.99
N TYR A 85 16.75 13.80 -3.47
CA TYR A 85 16.57 15.10 -2.75
C TYR A 85 16.98 16.32 -3.59
N ASN A 86 16.58 16.33 -4.86
CA ASN A 86 17.02 17.32 -5.83
C ASN A 86 16.36 18.70 -5.67
N PHE A 87 15.16 18.76 -5.08
CA PHE A 87 14.43 20.01 -4.90
C PHE A 87 14.99 20.84 -3.76
N GLN A 88 15.13 22.17 -3.98
CA GLN A 88 15.56 23.10 -2.93
C GLN A 88 14.47 23.30 -1.87
N ARG A 89 13.20 23.38 -2.31
CA ARG A 89 12.01 23.48 -1.46
C ARG A 89 10.95 22.51 -1.92
N ILE A 90 10.21 21.98 -0.96
CA ILE A 90 9.03 21.15 -1.18
C ILE A 90 7.92 21.70 -0.30
N THR A 91 6.81 22.10 -0.91
CA THR A 91 5.63 22.56 -0.19
C THR A 91 4.52 21.54 -0.34
N TRP A 92 3.97 21.09 0.77
CA TRP A 92 2.80 20.23 0.81
C TRP A 92 1.59 21.08 1.12
N ASP A 93 0.68 21.19 0.14
CA ASP A 93 -0.61 21.87 0.29
C ASP A 93 -1.70 20.88 0.69
N TYR A 94 -2.46 21.19 1.72
CA TYR A 94 -3.53 20.36 2.25
C TYR A 94 -4.88 20.88 1.81
N TYR A 95 -5.67 20.01 1.19
CA TYR A 95 -7.02 20.29 0.75
C TYR A 95 -8.00 19.38 1.48
N ARG A 96 -9.14 19.92 1.91
CA ARG A 96 -10.22 19.11 2.50
C ARG A 96 -10.91 18.24 1.47
N ASP A 97 -10.96 18.71 0.23
CA ASP A 97 -11.65 18.06 -0.87
C ASP A 97 -10.64 17.68 -1.97
N ARG A 98 -10.73 16.44 -2.46
CA ARG A 98 -9.81 15.91 -3.46
C ARG A 98 -10.06 16.50 -4.86
N ASP A 99 -11.31 16.87 -5.18
CA ASP A 99 -11.63 17.48 -6.47
C ASP A 99 -11.10 18.93 -6.51
N ILE A 100 -11.19 19.67 -5.41
CA ILE A 100 -10.57 21.01 -5.30
C ILE A 100 -9.04 20.92 -5.44
N ALA A 101 -8.40 19.91 -4.85
CA ALA A 101 -6.98 19.68 -5.05
C ALA A 101 -6.63 19.38 -6.52
N LEU A 102 -7.48 18.63 -7.22
CA LEU A 102 -7.31 18.37 -8.65
C LEU A 102 -7.47 19.64 -9.50
N GLU A 103 -8.48 20.45 -9.22
CA GLU A 103 -8.67 21.74 -9.92
C GLU A 103 -7.50 22.70 -9.66
N SER A 104 -6.88 22.63 -8.47
CA SER A 104 -5.67 23.41 -8.17
C SER A 104 -4.47 22.99 -8.99
N LEU A 105 -4.31 21.69 -9.29
CA LEU A 105 -3.32 21.19 -10.23
C LEU A 105 -3.59 21.74 -11.65
N PHE A 106 -4.84 21.67 -12.12
CA PHE A 106 -5.21 22.17 -13.44
C PHE A 106 -5.02 23.68 -13.58
N ALA A 107 -5.15 24.41 -12.48
CA ALA A 107 -4.88 25.84 -12.40
C ALA A 107 -3.37 26.18 -12.24
N GLY A 108 -2.50 25.20 -12.25
CA GLY A 108 -1.04 25.41 -12.10
C GLY A 108 -0.60 25.90 -10.72
N LYS A 109 -1.41 25.64 -9.67
CA LYS A 109 -1.06 25.99 -8.28
C LYS A 109 -0.27 24.87 -7.59
N ILE A 110 -0.28 23.69 -8.15
CA ILE A 110 0.42 22.48 -7.69
C ILE A 110 1.27 21.98 -8.86
N ASP A 111 2.53 21.66 -8.61
CA ASP A 111 3.47 21.16 -9.63
C ASP A 111 3.41 19.64 -9.80
N PHE A 112 3.05 18.91 -8.74
CA PHE A 112 3.01 17.45 -8.74
C PHE A 112 1.83 16.93 -7.91
N ARG A 113 1.14 15.94 -8.44
CA ARG A 113 0.05 15.23 -7.75
C ARG A 113 0.06 13.76 -8.14
N GLU A 114 0.00 12.91 -7.15
CA GLU A 114 -0.31 11.50 -7.32
C GLU A 114 -1.84 11.30 -7.30
N ASP A 115 -2.42 10.77 -8.39
CA ASP A 115 -3.87 10.59 -8.49
C ASP A 115 -4.25 9.11 -8.32
N PHE A 116 -4.91 8.82 -7.21
CA PHE A 116 -5.41 7.48 -6.85
C PHE A 116 -6.86 7.24 -7.28
N THR A 117 -7.50 8.20 -7.94
CA THR A 117 -8.91 8.12 -8.30
C THR A 117 -9.05 7.70 -9.76
N SER A 118 -9.35 6.42 -10.01
CA SER A 118 -9.48 5.87 -11.36
C SER A 118 -10.42 6.66 -12.26
N ARG A 119 -11.57 7.11 -11.73
CA ARG A 119 -12.51 7.95 -12.47
C ARG A 119 -11.86 9.27 -12.90
N ASN A 120 -11.19 9.98 -12.00
CA ASN A 120 -10.54 11.24 -12.33
C ASN A 120 -9.46 11.02 -13.38
N TRP A 121 -8.60 10.03 -13.16
CA TRP A 121 -7.56 9.65 -14.12
C TRP A 121 -8.10 9.36 -15.52
N ALA A 122 -9.20 8.62 -15.61
CA ALA A 122 -9.80 8.23 -16.89
C ALA A 122 -10.62 9.34 -17.58
N THR A 123 -11.16 10.33 -16.84
CA THR A 123 -12.17 11.22 -17.42
C THR A 123 -11.91 12.72 -17.27
N LYS A 124 -11.00 13.14 -16.37
CA LYS A 124 -10.85 14.56 -16.06
C LYS A 124 -9.71 15.24 -16.81
N TYR A 125 -8.69 14.51 -17.22
CA TYR A 125 -7.46 15.09 -17.77
C TYR A 125 -7.52 15.42 -19.26
N ASP A 126 -8.23 14.64 -20.09
CA ASP A 126 -8.16 14.70 -21.54
C ASP A 126 -8.60 16.05 -22.16
N ASN A 127 -9.46 16.78 -21.45
CA ASN A 127 -9.96 18.06 -21.91
C ASN A 127 -9.27 19.29 -21.30
N ILE A 128 -8.28 19.08 -20.47
CA ILE A 128 -7.52 20.15 -19.82
C ILE A 128 -6.55 20.79 -20.82
N PRO A 129 -6.59 22.11 -21.04
CA PRO A 129 -5.67 22.78 -21.98
C PRO A 129 -4.20 22.53 -21.67
N ALA A 130 -3.81 22.58 -20.39
CA ALA A 130 -2.44 22.34 -19.97
C ALA A 130 -1.95 20.91 -20.26
N VAL A 131 -2.84 19.91 -20.31
CA VAL A 131 -2.49 18.55 -20.75
C VAL A 131 -2.34 18.49 -22.27
N LYS A 132 -3.21 19.16 -23.01
CA LYS A 132 -3.19 19.18 -24.47
C LYS A 132 -1.97 19.89 -25.05
N ASP A 133 -1.49 20.92 -24.38
CA ASP A 133 -0.31 21.70 -24.81
C ASP A 133 1.01 21.22 -24.16
N GLY A 134 0.95 20.17 -23.35
CA GLY A 134 2.14 19.54 -22.74
C GLY A 134 2.71 20.24 -21.53
N ARG A 135 2.07 21.29 -21.00
CA ARG A 135 2.50 21.95 -19.73
C ARG A 135 2.21 21.08 -18.51
N LEU A 136 1.19 20.23 -18.57
CA LEU A 136 0.88 19.23 -17.56
C LEU A 136 1.01 17.84 -18.18
N ILE A 137 1.93 17.05 -17.69
CA ILE A 137 2.19 15.68 -18.14
C ILE A 137 1.41 14.70 -17.27
N ARG A 138 0.66 13.80 -17.91
CA ARG A 138 0.00 12.67 -17.26
C ARG A 138 0.77 11.40 -17.56
N GLU A 139 1.35 10.81 -16.53
CA GLU A 139 2.22 9.65 -16.68
C GLU A 139 1.88 8.56 -15.68
N VAL A 140 1.98 7.30 -16.12
CA VAL A 140 1.92 6.13 -15.24
C VAL A 140 3.35 5.70 -14.95
N LEU A 141 3.74 5.79 -13.67
CA LEU A 141 5.06 5.38 -13.20
C LEU A 141 4.92 3.97 -12.58
N PRO A 142 5.22 2.90 -13.32
CA PRO A 142 5.15 1.56 -12.78
C PRO A 142 6.25 1.36 -11.74
N ASP A 143 5.90 0.71 -10.63
CA ASP A 143 6.83 0.32 -9.60
C ASP A 143 6.86 -1.20 -9.40
N GLN A 144 7.88 -1.69 -8.71
CA GLN A 144 8.05 -3.11 -8.39
C GLN A 144 7.83 -3.40 -6.90
N ASN A 145 7.18 -2.49 -6.19
CA ASN A 145 6.84 -2.74 -4.80
C ASN A 145 5.76 -3.82 -4.70
N PRO A 146 5.77 -4.62 -3.62
CA PRO A 146 4.67 -5.52 -3.37
C PRO A 146 3.33 -4.78 -3.39
N SER A 147 2.37 -5.32 -4.13
CA SER A 147 1.05 -4.70 -4.25
C SER A 147 0.31 -4.72 -2.91
N GLY A 148 -0.39 -3.63 -2.60
CA GLY A 148 -1.32 -3.62 -1.49
C GLY A 148 -2.46 -4.62 -1.71
N PHE A 149 -3.00 -5.17 -0.63
CA PHE A 149 -4.10 -6.12 -0.67
C PHE A 149 -5.37 -5.48 -0.10
N GLN A 150 -6.34 -5.24 -0.95
CA GLN A 150 -7.65 -4.71 -0.55
C GLN A 150 -8.74 -5.77 -0.77
N ALA A 151 -9.43 -6.17 0.30
CA ALA A 151 -10.43 -7.22 0.24
C ALA A 151 -11.46 -7.12 1.37
N PHE A 152 -12.56 -7.86 1.24
CA PHE A 152 -13.46 -8.13 2.33
C PHE A 152 -12.95 -9.32 3.13
N PHE A 153 -12.41 -9.07 4.32
CA PHE A 153 -11.90 -10.11 5.21
C PHE A 153 -13.07 -10.74 5.98
N LEU A 154 -13.33 -12.02 5.72
CA LEU A 154 -14.40 -12.77 6.37
C LEU A 154 -13.87 -13.37 7.69
N ASN A 155 -14.44 -12.97 8.83
CA ASN A 155 -14.05 -13.51 10.13
C ASN A 155 -14.53 -14.96 10.28
N THR A 156 -13.64 -15.90 10.04
CA THR A 156 -13.93 -17.35 10.07
C THR A 156 -14.27 -17.90 11.46
N ARG A 157 -14.06 -17.14 12.54
CA ARG A 157 -14.50 -17.48 13.90
C ARG A 157 -16.01 -17.31 14.08
N ARG A 158 -16.68 -16.59 13.18
CA ARG A 158 -18.13 -16.48 13.17
C ARG A 158 -18.72 -17.69 12.44
N ALA A 159 -19.70 -18.37 13.07
CA ALA A 159 -20.32 -19.58 12.52
C ALA A 159 -20.77 -19.44 11.06
N LYS A 160 -21.38 -18.30 10.69
CA LYS A 160 -21.82 -18.03 9.31
C LYS A 160 -20.69 -18.01 8.26
N PHE A 161 -19.43 -17.79 8.67
CA PHE A 161 -18.27 -17.76 7.78
C PHE A 161 -17.28 -18.89 8.04
N ALA A 162 -17.54 -19.78 9.01
CA ALA A 162 -16.68 -20.91 9.31
C ALA A 162 -16.63 -21.90 8.14
N ASP A 163 -17.75 -22.12 7.47
CA ASP A 163 -17.83 -23.02 6.31
C ASP A 163 -17.19 -22.37 5.06
N ARG A 164 -16.21 -23.06 4.47
CA ARG A 164 -15.52 -22.61 3.26
C ARG A 164 -16.48 -22.44 2.06
N ARG A 165 -17.54 -23.25 1.99
CA ARG A 165 -18.55 -23.19 0.90
C ARG A 165 -19.27 -21.84 0.90
N VAL A 166 -19.59 -21.31 2.09
CA VAL A 166 -20.21 -19.99 2.23
C VAL A 166 -19.26 -18.91 1.72
N ARG A 167 -17.99 -18.94 2.12
CA ARG A 167 -16.99 -17.96 1.66
C ARG A 167 -16.79 -18.01 0.14
N ARG A 168 -16.76 -19.22 -0.46
CA ARG A 168 -16.70 -19.39 -1.91
C ARG A 168 -17.93 -18.84 -2.62
N ALA A 169 -19.12 -19.04 -2.04
CA ALA A 169 -20.36 -18.49 -2.59
C ALA A 169 -20.33 -16.96 -2.65
N ILE A 170 -19.84 -16.30 -1.60
CA ILE A 170 -19.67 -14.84 -1.57
C ILE A 170 -18.70 -14.38 -2.66
N GLY A 171 -17.57 -15.07 -2.83
CA GLY A 171 -16.60 -14.74 -3.88
C GLY A 171 -17.13 -14.89 -5.31
N LEU A 172 -18.08 -15.82 -5.54
CA LEU A 172 -18.71 -16.05 -6.84
C LEU A 172 -19.66 -14.92 -7.27
N VAL A 173 -20.26 -14.19 -6.32
CA VAL A 173 -21.23 -13.14 -6.65
C VAL A 173 -20.57 -11.78 -6.92
N PHE A 174 -19.27 -11.65 -6.72
CA PHE A 174 -18.54 -10.43 -7.02
C PHE A 174 -18.07 -10.45 -8.49
N ASP A 175 -18.72 -9.66 -9.33
CA ASP A 175 -18.33 -9.48 -10.74
C ASP A 175 -17.24 -8.42 -10.85
N PHE A 176 -15.99 -8.85 -10.69
CA PHE A 176 -14.84 -7.95 -10.78
C PHE A 176 -14.69 -7.35 -12.18
N GLU A 177 -14.87 -8.14 -13.23
CA GLU A 177 -14.66 -7.69 -14.61
C GLU A 177 -15.66 -6.61 -14.99
N TRP A 178 -16.92 -6.74 -14.58
CA TRP A 178 -17.92 -5.68 -14.77
C TRP A 178 -17.58 -4.44 -13.95
N THR A 179 -17.21 -4.63 -12.69
CA THR A 179 -16.82 -3.54 -11.78
C THR A 179 -15.61 -2.80 -12.32
N ASN A 180 -14.59 -3.53 -12.76
CA ASN A 180 -13.38 -2.93 -13.35
C ASN A 180 -13.70 -2.13 -14.62
N LYS A 181 -14.49 -2.71 -15.51
CA LYS A 181 -14.87 -2.04 -16.76
C LYS A 181 -15.70 -0.77 -16.52
N ASN A 182 -16.70 -0.83 -15.63
CA ASN A 182 -17.71 0.24 -15.52
C ASN A 182 -17.44 1.26 -14.41
N LEU A 183 -16.74 0.87 -13.35
CA LEU A 183 -16.45 1.73 -12.20
C LEU A 183 -14.98 2.13 -12.13
N PHE A 184 -14.08 1.26 -12.54
CA PHE A 184 -12.63 1.49 -12.44
C PHE A 184 -11.97 1.76 -13.79
N HIS A 185 -12.77 1.87 -14.85
CA HIS A 185 -12.30 2.22 -16.21
C HIS A 185 -11.22 1.29 -16.78
N GLY A 186 -11.21 0.02 -16.33
CA GLY A 186 -10.21 -0.96 -16.76
C GLY A 186 -8.83 -0.83 -16.11
N LEU A 187 -8.67 0.07 -15.13
CA LEU A 187 -7.36 0.43 -14.56
C LEU A 187 -6.88 -0.51 -13.47
N TYR A 188 -7.69 -1.47 -13.03
CA TYR A 188 -7.32 -2.36 -11.93
C TYR A 188 -7.10 -3.79 -12.40
N GLN A 189 -6.24 -4.49 -11.67
CA GLN A 189 -6.10 -5.95 -11.76
C GLN A 189 -6.71 -6.59 -10.51
N ARG A 190 -7.36 -7.76 -10.71
CA ARG A 190 -7.87 -8.50 -9.56
C ARG A 190 -6.71 -9.12 -8.78
N THR A 191 -6.63 -8.78 -7.51
CA THR A 191 -5.65 -9.37 -6.59
C THR A 191 -6.07 -10.81 -6.23
N TYR A 192 -5.15 -11.74 -6.29
CA TYR A 192 -5.34 -13.15 -5.94
C TYR A 192 -4.24 -13.71 -5.04
N SER A 193 -3.22 -12.92 -4.74
CA SER A 193 -2.18 -13.22 -3.77
C SER A 193 -1.99 -12.05 -2.81
N ILE A 194 -1.78 -12.34 -1.52
CA ILE A 194 -1.37 -11.32 -0.55
C ILE A 194 0.07 -10.87 -0.75
N PHE A 195 0.82 -11.62 -1.56
CA PHE A 195 2.21 -11.33 -1.95
C PHE A 195 2.33 -10.89 -3.40
N GLN A 196 1.23 -10.45 -4.02
CA GLN A 196 1.22 -10.05 -5.43
C GLN A 196 2.27 -8.98 -5.72
N ASN A 197 2.93 -9.09 -6.86
CA ASN A 197 4.04 -8.24 -7.27
C ASN A 197 5.26 -8.31 -6.33
N SER A 198 5.55 -9.49 -5.81
CA SER A 198 6.76 -9.77 -5.03
C SER A 198 7.33 -11.15 -5.38
N ASP A 199 8.56 -11.39 -4.97
CA ASP A 199 9.24 -12.69 -5.09
C ASP A 199 8.61 -13.80 -4.23
N MET A 200 7.72 -13.45 -3.31
CA MET A 200 6.95 -14.39 -2.50
C MET A 200 5.62 -14.79 -3.16
N GLU A 201 5.28 -14.22 -4.31
CA GLU A 201 4.05 -14.58 -5.01
C GLU A 201 4.17 -15.99 -5.62
N ALA A 202 3.18 -16.84 -5.35
CA ALA A 202 3.12 -18.16 -5.96
C ALA A 202 2.91 -18.05 -7.48
N THR A 203 3.81 -18.63 -8.26
CA THR A 203 3.78 -18.62 -9.74
C THR A 203 3.36 -19.95 -10.34
N GLY A 204 3.36 -21.04 -9.56
CA GLY A 204 3.01 -22.38 -9.97
C GLY A 204 2.69 -23.31 -8.81
N ALA A 205 2.61 -24.61 -9.07
CA ALA A 205 2.58 -25.61 -8.02
C ALA A 205 3.95 -25.67 -7.32
N PRO A 206 4.02 -25.96 -6.01
CA PRO A 206 5.28 -26.05 -5.29
C PRO A 206 6.19 -27.10 -5.91
N GLN A 207 7.48 -26.76 -6.01
CA GLN A 207 8.52 -27.62 -6.60
C GLN A 207 9.81 -27.58 -5.75
N GLY A 208 10.72 -28.50 -6.01
CA GLY A 208 12.03 -28.53 -5.39
C GLY A 208 11.99 -28.46 -3.86
N THR A 209 12.72 -27.54 -3.27
CA THR A 209 12.81 -27.35 -1.81
C THR A 209 11.48 -26.99 -1.18
N GLU A 210 10.66 -26.16 -1.83
CA GLU A 210 9.34 -25.80 -1.33
C GLU A 210 8.44 -27.04 -1.21
N LEU A 211 8.39 -27.88 -2.24
CA LEU A 211 7.63 -29.12 -2.20
C LEU A 211 8.14 -30.06 -1.10
N ALA A 212 9.46 -30.19 -0.96
CA ALA A 212 10.07 -31.03 0.07
C ALA A 212 9.69 -30.59 1.50
N LEU A 213 9.55 -29.29 1.74
CA LEU A 213 9.11 -28.74 3.02
C LEU A 213 7.60 -28.99 3.27
N LEU A 214 6.78 -28.99 2.24
CA LEU A 214 5.33 -29.14 2.33
C LEU A 214 4.90 -30.62 2.36
N GLU A 215 5.66 -31.52 1.75
CA GLU A 215 5.31 -32.93 1.56
C GLU A 215 5.01 -33.68 2.87
N PRO A 216 5.75 -33.52 3.98
CA PRO A 216 5.43 -34.15 5.27
C PRO A 216 4.04 -33.78 5.80
N TRP A 217 3.53 -32.62 5.42
CA TRP A 217 2.24 -32.06 5.87
C TRP A 217 1.11 -32.27 4.87
N ARG A 218 1.32 -33.03 3.81
CA ARG A 218 0.34 -33.23 2.71
C ARG A 218 -1.03 -33.69 3.19
N LYS A 219 -1.10 -34.49 4.24
CA LYS A 219 -2.36 -35.00 4.81
C LYS A 219 -3.14 -33.93 5.58
N ASP A 220 -2.44 -32.96 6.15
CA ASP A 220 -2.99 -31.91 7.01
C ASP A 220 -3.28 -30.62 6.23
N LEU A 221 -2.67 -30.45 5.06
CA LEU A 221 -2.85 -29.28 4.21
C LEU A 221 -3.98 -29.49 3.17
N PRO A 222 -4.69 -28.42 2.80
CA PRO A 222 -5.62 -28.46 1.68
C PRO A 222 -4.92 -28.94 0.41
N LYS A 223 -5.55 -29.82 -0.35
CA LYS A 223 -5.00 -30.38 -1.60
C LYS A 223 -4.64 -29.30 -2.63
N GLU A 224 -5.31 -28.16 -2.57
CA GLU A 224 -5.08 -27.01 -3.44
C GLU A 224 -3.70 -26.38 -3.26
N VAL A 225 -3.03 -26.60 -2.11
CA VAL A 225 -1.64 -26.16 -1.86
C VAL A 225 -0.68 -26.83 -2.86
N PHE A 226 -0.98 -28.06 -3.27
CA PHE A 226 -0.15 -28.85 -4.19
C PHE A 226 -0.62 -28.77 -5.65
N GLY A 227 -1.54 -27.85 -5.93
CA GLY A 227 -2.14 -27.64 -7.24
C GLY A 227 -1.67 -26.36 -7.90
N PRO A 228 -2.33 -25.97 -9.00
CA PRO A 228 -2.05 -24.69 -9.66
C PRO A 228 -2.42 -23.52 -8.75
N VAL A 229 -1.78 -22.37 -9.01
CA VAL A 229 -2.04 -21.12 -8.29
C VAL A 229 -3.54 -20.79 -8.31
N TYR A 230 -4.08 -20.46 -7.16
CA TYR A 230 -5.47 -20.04 -7.05
C TYR A 230 -5.74 -18.82 -7.94
N ARG A 231 -6.84 -18.90 -8.67
CA ARG A 231 -7.39 -17.77 -9.41
C ARG A 231 -8.84 -17.54 -8.97
N ALA A 232 -9.15 -16.26 -8.70
CA ALA A 232 -10.52 -15.90 -8.36
C ALA A 232 -11.47 -16.17 -9.54
N PRO A 233 -12.76 -16.45 -9.28
CA PRO A 233 -13.75 -16.62 -10.35
C PRO A 233 -13.75 -15.45 -11.31
N LYS A 234 -13.71 -15.72 -12.62
CA LYS A 234 -13.70 -14.71 -13.68
C LYS A 234 -15.07 -14.71 -14.39
N THR A 235 -15.51 -13.52 -14.80
CA THR A 235 -16.72 -13.33 -15.61
C THR A 235 -16.34 -12.75 -16.99
N ASN A 236 -17.33 -12.52 -17.84
CA ASN A 236 -17.11 -11.82 -19.12
C ASN A 236 -17.34 -10.30 -19.02
N GLY A 237 -17.60 -9.77 -17.82
CA GLY A 237 -17.81 -8.34 -17.58
C GLY A 237 -19.12 -7.79 -18.14
N SER A 238 -20.07 -8.66 -18.51
CA SER A 238 -21.39 -8.22 -19.02
C SER A 238 -22.38 -7.82 -17.91
N GLY A 239 -22.07 -8.09 -16.65
CA GLY A 239 -22.99 -7.98 -15.51
C GLY A 239 -23.98 -9.16 -15.41
N ASN A 240 -23.99 -10.07 -16.37
CA ASN A 240 -24.81 -11.26 -16.29
C ASN A 240 -24.07 -12.41 -15.58
N ILE A 241 -24.25 -12.51 -14.28
CA ILE A 241 -23.63 -13.50 -13.39
C ILE A 241 -24.60 -14.65 -13.01
N ARG A 242 -25.59 -14.96 -13.84
CA ARG A 242 -26.59 -16.00 -13.51
C ARG A 242 -25.96 -17.37 -13.24
N SER A 243 -24.89 -17.73 -13.93
CA SER A 243 -24.20 -19.01 -13.70
C SER A 243 -23.51 -19.04 -12.35
N GLN A 244 -22.84 -17.95 -11.98
CA GLN A 244 -22.16 -17.75 -10.70
C GLN A 244 -23.18 -17.74 -9.55
N LEU A 245 -24.31 -17.07 -9.72
CA LEU A 245 -25.40 -17.08 -8.74
C LEU A 245 -25.97 -18.50 -8.51
N ARG A 246 -26.15 -19.30 -9.58
CA ARG A 246 -26.56 -20.69 -9.42
C ARG A 246 -25.55 -21.53 -8.65
N GLN A 247 -24.27 -21.37 -8.95
CA GLN A 247 -23.19 -22.04 -8.22
C GLN A 247 -23.15 -21.62 -6.75
N ALA A 248 -23.25 -20.31 -6.48
CA ALA A 248 -23.28 -19.76 -5.13
C ALA A 248 -24.46 -20.34 -4.34
N LYS A 249 -25.67 -20.35 -4.93
CA LYS A 249 -26.86 -20.94 -4.32
C LYS A 249 -26.67 -22.43 -4.00
N LYS A 250 -26.06 -23.21 -4.91
CA LYS A 250 -25.74 -24.62 -4.66
C LYS A 250 -24.80 -24.80 -3.46
N LEU A 251 -23.77 -23.96 -3.36
CA LEU A 251 -22.83 -24.00 -2.26
C LEU A 251 -23.47 -23.61 -0.91
N LEU A 252 -24.33 -22.57 -0.91
CA LEU A 252 -25.06 -22.16 0.28
C LEU A 252 -26.01 -23.24 0.77
N ARG A 253 -26.81 -23.82 -0.12
CA ARG A 253 -27.70 -24.97 0.23
C ARG A 253 -26.90 -26.14 0.80
N ALA A 254 -25.78 -26.52 0.18
CA ALA A 254 -24.93 -27.59 0.69
C ALA A 254 -24.30 -27.27 2.05
N ALA A 255 -24.22 -25.99 2.42
CA ALA A 255 -23.75 -25.51 3.73
C ALA A 255 -24.88 -25.31 4.76
N GLY A 256 -26.14 -25.62 4.41
CA GLY A 256 -27.29 -25.52 5.32
C GLY A 256 -27.99 -24.14 5.32
N TRP A 257 -27.86 -23.36 4.26
CA TRP A 257 -28.50 -22.05 4.09
C TRP A 257 -29.61 -22.09 3.06
#